data_f68a04758117e06061f75b47eb4ca177
#
_entry.id   f68a04758117e06061f75b47eb4ca177
#
_cell.length_a   1.000
_cell.length_b   1.000
_cell.length_c   1.000
_cell.angle_alpha   90.00
_cell.angle_beta   90.00
_cell.angle_gamma   90.00
#
_symmetry.space_group_name_H-M   'P 1'
#
loop_
_entity.id
_entity.type
_entity.pdbx_description
1 polymer ?
#
loop_
_entity_poly.entity_id
_entity_poly.type
_entity_poly.pdbx_seq_one_letter_code
_entity_poly.pdbx_strand_id
1 'polypeptide(L)'
;MIYKGIVKKRDAKRKAYLIVGGIVILYLAFLQKNWLYIMLAIILMLAIFFKKEHVVSEKGVAIEYDLFGMKVTNKWEWNQITAIRPDFKKAKPNILLEIAKDVTIRAFVFEEEDAWGVMELAKKMNPDMYVDDRTEEERREDADEYNRKLDEARMRQHRAKQEAKEKARRKRPKKK
;
A
#
# COMPACT_ATOMS: atom_id res chain seq x y z
N MET A 1 16.68 3.79 17.24
CA MET A 1 15.51 2.85 17.29
C MET A 1 15.35 2.18 15.95
N ILE A 2 14.88 0.90 15.93
CA ILE A 2 14.65 0.16 14.68
C ILE A 2 13.27 -0.50 14.78
N TYR A 3 12.39 -0.19 13.84
CA TYR A 3 11.07 -0.79 13.71
C TYR A 3 11.07 -1.79 12.56
N LYS A 4 10.54 -2.99 12.80
CA LYS A 4 10.45 -4.05 11.78
C LYS A 4 9.02 -4.21 11.32
N GLY A 5 8.77 -3.98 10.05
CA GLY A 5 7.45 -4.20 9.47
C GLY A 5 7.11 -5.68 9.33
N ILE A 6 5.84 -5.98 9.44
CA ILE A 6 5.29 -7.31 9.28
C ILE A 6 5.26 -7.65 7.78
N VAL A 7 6.08 -8.60 7.38
CA VAL A 7 6.08 -9.12 6.01
C VAL A 7 5.41 -10.49 6.00
N LYS A 8 4.39 -10.66 5.16
CA LYS A 8 3.70 -11.95 5.03
C LYS A 8 4.70 -13.01 4.54
N LYS A 9 5.07 -13.91 5.43
CA LYS A 9 5.93 -15.06 5.10
C LYS A 9 5.18 -15.95 4.10
N ARG A 10 5.92 -16.53 3.15
CA ARG A 10 5.34 -17.51 2.23
C ARG A 10 4.92 -18.75 3.01
N ASP A 11 3.67 -19.18 2.84
CA ASP A 11 3.13 -20.36 3.46
C ASP A 11 3.93 -21.60 3.04
N ALA A 12 4.00 -22.59 3.94
CA ALA A 12 4.65 -23.88 3.66
C ALA A 12 4.09 -24.55 2.39
N LYS A 13 2.78 -24.43 2.15
CA LYS A 13 2.11 -24.94 0.95
C LYS A 13 2.67 -24.30 -0.32
N ARG A 14 2.84 -22.97 -0.34
CA ARG A 14 3.41 -22.26 -1.52
C ARG A 14 4.86 -22.66 -1.77
N LYS A 15 5.65 -22.86 -0.70
CA LYS A 15 7.03 -23.37 -0.83
C LYS A 15 7.04 -24.78 -1.41
N ALA A 16 6.14 -25.66 -0.94
CA ALA A 16 6.00 -27.02 -1.45
C ALA A 16 5.65 -27.02 -2.96
N TYR A 17 4.73 -26.18 -3.42
CA TYR A 17 4.39 -26.06 -4.83
C TYR A 17 5.58 -25.59 -5.68
N LEU A 18 6.40 -24.66 -5.18
CA LEU A 18 7.62 -24.23 -5.87
C LEU A 18 8.65 -25.35 -5.96
N ILE A 19 8.80 -26.17 -4.91
CA ILE A 19 9.72 -27.33 -4.91
C ILE A 19 9.24 -28.37 -5.91
N VAL A 20 7.97 -28.77 -5.82
CA VAL A 20 7.40 -29.78 -6.74
C VAL A 20 7.46 -29.29 -8.18
N GLY A 21 7.09 -28.03 -8.45
CA GLY A 21 7.18 -27.43 -9.78
C GLY A 21 8.62 -27.40 -10.30
N GLY A 22 9.57 -27.05 -9.45
CA GLY A 22 11.00 -27.07 -9.79
C GLY A 22 11.51 -28.46 -10.16
N ILE A 23 11.10 -29.50 -9.39
CA ILE A 23 11.48 -30.89 -9.68
C ILE A 23 10.88 -31.37 -11.02
N VAL A 24 9.59 -31.06 -11.27
CA VAL A 24 8.93 -31.41 -12.54
C VAL A 24 9.64 -30.76 -13.73
N ILE A 25 10.00 -29.47 -13.61
CA ILE A 25 10.71 -28.76 -14.68
C ILE A 25 12.11 -29.35 -14.89
N LEU A 26 12.82 -29.72 -13.83
CA LEU A 26 14.12 -30.39 -13.93
C LEU A 26 14.00 -31.76 -14.66
N TYR A 27 12.95 -32.51 -14.33
CA TYR A 27 12.69 -33.78 -15.01
C TYR A 27 12.43 -33.59 -16.50
N LEU A 28 11.59 -32.62 -16.87
CA LEU A 28 11.34 -32.26 -18.28
C LEU A 28 12.60 -31.76 -18.99
N ALA A 29 13.43 -30.97 -18.30
CA ALA A 29 14.71 -30.50 -18.82
C ALA A 29 15.64 -31.65 -19.18
N PHE A 30 15.68 -32.67 -18.33
CA PHE A 30 16.49 -33.87 -18.57
C PHE A 30 16.00 -34.68 -19.78
N LEU A 31 14.67 -34.86 -19.90
CA LEU A 31 14.06 -35.59 -21.03
C LEU A 31 14.29 -34.88 -22.37
N GLN A 32 14.12 -33.56 -22.39
CA GLN A 32 14.20 -32.77 -23.62
C GLN A 32 15.61 -32.28 -23.94
N LYS A 33 16.59 -32.56 -23.08
CA LYS A 33 17.98 -32.06 -23.18
C LYS A 33 18.04 -30.54 -23.40
N ASN A 34 17.04 -29.80 -22.84
CA ASN A 34 16.90 -28.37 -23.02
C ASN A 34 17.40 -27.62 -21.77
N TRP A 35 18.53 -26.99 -21.93
CA TRP A 35 19.20 -26.29 -20.84
C TRP A 35 18.42 -25.05 -20.33
N LEU A 36 17.52 -24.45 -21.10
CA LEU A 36 16.66 -23.36 -20.63
C LEU A 36 15.75 -23.82 -19.51
N TYR A 37 15.24 -25.05 -19.52
CA TYR A 37 14.43 -25.56 -18.41
C TYR A 37 15.26 -25.79 -17.15
N ILE A 38 16.55 -26.12 -17.28
CA ILE A 38 17.46 -26.22 -16.12
C ILE A 38 17.59 -24.84 -15.44
N MET A 39 17.87 -23.80 -16.25
CA MET A 39 17.94 -22.42 -15.73
C MET A 39 16.65 -21.99 -15.02
N LEU A 40 15.49 -22.28 -15.62
CA LEU A 40 14.19 -21.94 -15.05
C LEU A 40 13.96 -22.67 -13.71
N ALA A 41 14.29 -23.95 -13.63
CA ALA A 41 14.17 -24.72 -12.39
C ALA A 41 15.07 -24.17 -11.28
N ILE A 42 16.31 -23.79 -11.60
CA ILE A 42 17.23 -23.16 -10.66
C ILE A 42 16.64 -21.86 -10.13
N ILE A 43 16.13 -20.98 -10.99
CA ILE A 43 15.50 -19.72 -10.60
C ILE A 43 14.31 -19.96 -9.66
N LEU A 44 13.45 -20.94 -9.94
CA LEU A 44 12.33 -21.31 -9.08
C LEU A 44 12.78 -21.81 -7.70
N MET A 45 13.84 -22.63 -7.66
CA MET A 45 14.41 -23.10 -6.40
C MET A 45 15.04 -21.96 -5.59
N LEU A 46 15.77 -21.06 -6.25
CA LEU A 46 16.34 -19.87 -5.61
C LEU A 46 15.25 -18.97 -5.00
N ALA A 47 14.10 -18.85 -5.66
CA ALA A 47 12.99 -18.05 -5.16
C ALA A 47 12.45 -18.50 -3.79
N ILE A 48 12.67 -19.77 -3.38
CA ILE A 48 12.23 -20.29 -2.06
C ILE A 48 13.01 -19.64 -0.92
N PHE A 49 14.29 -19.36 -1.15
CA PHE A 49 15.20 -18.81 -0.16
C PHE A 49 15.12 -17.28 -0.06
N PHE A 50 14.40 -16.66 -0.98
CA PHE A 50 14.25 -15.21 -1.00
C PHE A 50 13.43 -14.73 0.20
N LYS A 51 14.06 -13.93 1.07
CA LYS A 51 13.42 -13.26 2.21
C LYS A 51 13.37 -11.77 1.93
N LYS A 52 12.32 -11.13 2.43
CA LYS A 52 12.12 -9.69 2.38
C LYS A 52 11.79 -9.20 3.78
N GLU A 53 12.45 -8.16 4.22
CA GLU A 53 12.16 -7.49 5.49
C GLU A 53 11.92 -6.00 5.24
N HIS A 54 10.98 -5.44 5.99
CA HIS A 54 10.72 -4.01 6.01
C HIS A 54 11.35 -3.44 7.28
N VAL A 55 12.19 -2.45 7.14
CA VAL A 55 12.92 -1.86 8.26
C VAL A 55 12.79 -0.34 8.21
N VAL A 56 12.42 0.25 9.35
CA VAL A 56 12.42 1.70 9.53
C VAL A 56 13.36 2.03 10.68
N SER A 57 14.26 2.97 10.46
CA SER A 57 15.28 3.38 11.43
C SER A 57 15.56 4.87 11.32
N GLU A 58 16.38 5.39 12.22
CA GLU A 58 16.87 6.79 12.14
C GLU A 58 17.56 7.11 10.79
N LYS A 59 18.08 6.09 10.11
CA LYS A 59 18.75 6.24 8.81
C LYS A 59 17.77 6.31 7.62
N GLY A 60 16.48 6.07 7.85
CA GLY A 60 15.45 6.06 6.82
C GLY A 60 14.62 4.78 6.78
N VAL A 61 13.88 4.63 5.70
CA VAL A 61 12.99 3.50 5.43
C VAL A 61 13.63 2.57 4.41
N ALA A 62 13.74 1.29 4.72
CA ALA A 62 14.44 0.32 3.90
C ALA A 62 13.60 -0.94 3.65
N ILE A 63 13.80 -1.50 2.47
CA ILE A 63 13.40 -2.87 2.15
C ILE A 63 14.67 -3.67 2.00
N GLU A 64 14.87 -4.62 2.91
CA GLU A 64 16.00 -5.53 2.87
C GLU A 64 15.59 -6.83 2.19
N TYR A 65 16.37 -7.22 1.21
CA TYR A 65 16.23 -8.49 0.52
C TYR A 65 17.40 -9.38 0.90
N ASP A 66 17.12 -10.58 1.35
CA ASP A 66 18.11 -11.59 1.69
C ASP A 66 17.95 -12.80 0.78
N LEU A 67 19.02 -13.14 0.07
CA LEU A 67 19.13 -14.33 -0.74
C LEU A 67 20.44 -15.04 -0.36
N PHE A 68 20.36 -16.17 0.33
CA PHE A 68 21.52 -16.94 0.82
C PHE A 68 22.53 -16.13 1.63
N GLY A 69 22.07 -15.19 2.45
CA GLY A 69 22.95 -14.32 3.25
C GLY A 69 23.49 -13.11 2.49
N MET A 70 23.29 -13.03 1.18
CA MET A 70 23.55 -11.80 0.42
C MET A 70 22.41 -10.81 0.65
N LYS A 71 22.70 -9.71 1.35
CA LYS A 71 21.71 -8.68 1.66
C LYS A 71 21.82 -7.53 0.67
N VAL A 72 20.70 -7.25 0.02
CA VAL A 72 20.52 -6.07 -0.82
C VAL A 72 19.50 -5.16 -0.17
N THR A 73 19.89 -3.92 0.11
CA THR A 73 19.05 -2.95 0.81
C THR A 73 18.62 -1.86 -0.17
N ASN A 74 17.30 -1.70 -0.35
CA ASN A 74 16.73 -0.59 -1.08
C ASN A 74 16.20 0.43 -0.07
N LYS A 75 16.99 1.47 0.19
CA LYS A 75 16.75 2.47 1.24
C LYS A 75 16.25 3.79 0.66
N TRP A 76 15.30 4.41 1.36
CA TRP A 76 14.91 5.81 1.21
C TRP A 76 15.35 6.58 2.44
N GLU A 77 16.04 7.67 2.24
CA GLU A 77 16.42 8.58 3.33
C GLU A 77 15.24 9.48 3.71
N TRP A 78 15.22 9.95 4.95
CA TRP A 78 14.11 10.75 5.45
C TRP A 78 13.87 12.03 4.65
N ASN A 79 14.92 12.67 4.15
CA ASN A 79 14.84 13.87 3.30
C ASN A 79 14.18 13.61 1.92
N GLN A 80 14.06 12.34 1.50
CA GLN A 80 13.42 11.95 0.25
C GLN A 80 11.96 11.60 0.41
N ILE A 81 11.49 11.47 1.66
CA ILE A 81 10.12 11.05 1.96
C ILE A 81 9.26 12.31 2.08
N THR A 82 8.20 12.36 1.30
CA THR A 82 7.28 13.51 1.23
C THR A 82 6.05 13.35 2.10
N ALA A 83 5.58 12.12 2.30
CA ALA A 83 4.39 11.88 3.12
C ALA A 83 4.36 10.48 3.75
N ILE A 84 3.73 10.38 4.92
CA ILE A 84 3.34 9.11 5.55
C ILE A 84 1.84 9.18 5.89
N ARG A 85 1.11 8.13 5.48
CA ARG A 85 -0.34 8.01 5.70
C ARG A 85 -0.67 6.62 6.25
N PRO A 86 -1.34 6.51 7.40
CA PRO A 86 -1.83 5.25 7.91
C PRO A 86 -3.12 4.82 7.20
N ASP A 87 -3.25 3.54 6.91
CA ASP A 87 -4.49 2.90 6.46
C ASP A 87 -4.89 1.82 7.47
N PHE A 88 -5.92 2.11 8.24
CA PHE A 88 -6.43 1.24 9.30
C PHE A 88 -7.32 0.11 8.79
N LYS A 89 -7.71 0.12 7.51
CA LYS A 89 -8.67 -0.85 6.96
C LYS A 89 -8.00 -2.03 6.28
N LYS A 90 -6.92 -1.76 5.52
CA LYS A 90 -6.30 -2.78 4.65
C LYS A 90 -5.53 -3.89 5.39
N ALA A 91 -5.09 -3.65 6.62
CA ALA A 91 -4.21 -4.57 7.33
C ALA A 91 -4.68 -4.98 8.73
N LYS A 92 -5.96 -4.78 9.08
CA LYS A 92 -6.49 -5.12 10.41
C LYS A 92 -6.08 -6.52 10.89
N PRO A 93 -5.64 -6.67 12.17
CA PRO A 93 -5.61 -5.70 13.27
C PRO A 93 -4.41 -4.73 13.22
N ASN A 94 -3.49 -4.88 12.30
CA ASN A 94 -2.30 -4.07 12.13
C ASN A 94 -2.60 -2.79 11.33
N ILE A 95 -1.66 -1.85 11.32
CA ILE A 95 -1.75 -0.62 10.54
C ILE A 95 -0.82 -0.71 9.32
N LEU A 96 -1.36 -0.36 8.15
CA LEU A 96 -0.56 -0.24 6.94
C LEU A 96 -0.14 1.22 6.80
N LEU A 97 1.17 1.49 6.80
CA LEU A 97 1.73 2.81 6.54
C LEU A 97 2.08 2.92 5.05
N GLU A 98 1.45 3.87 4.36
CA GLU A 98 1.79 4.26 3.01
C GLU A 98 2.84 5.38 3.09
N ILE A 99 4.07 5.06 2.69
CA ILE A 99 5.21 5.99 2.70
C ILE A 99 5.47 6.43 1.28
N ALA A 100 5.35 7.73 1.03
CA ALA A 100 5.50 8.32 -0.29
C ALA A 100 6.85 9.01 -0.45
N LYS A 101 7.47 8.78 -1.60
CA LYS A 101 8.62 9.52 -2.11
C LYS A 101 8.27 9.95 -3.53
N ASP A 102 8.10 11.24 -3.75
CA ASP A 102 7.64 11.81 -5.02
C ASP A 102 6.33 11.13 -5.48
N VAL A 103 6.36 10.46 -6.63
CA VAL A 103 5.21 9.71 -7.19
C VAL A 103 5.19 8.23 -6.78
N THR A 104 6.18 7.77 -6.04
CA THR A 104 6.30 6.36 -5.65
C THR A 104 5.82 6.16 -4.22
N ILE A 105 4.94 5.17 -4.02
CA ILE A 105 4.43 4.82 -2.69
C ILE A 105 4.89 3.40 -2.33
N ARG A 106 5.36 3.23 -1.10
CA ARG A 106 5.64 1.93 -0.49
C ARG A 106 4.70 1.70 0.68
N ALA A 107 4.17 0.49 0.75
CA ALA A 107 3.29 0.07 1.82
C ALA A 107 4.03 -0.86 2.78
N PHE A 108 3.99 -0.53 4.07
CA PHE A 108 4.58 -1.29 5.16
C PHE A 108 3.51 -1.58 6.20
N VAL A 109 3.47 -2.79 6.70
CA VAL A 109 2.53 -3.17 7.75
C VAL A 109 3.28 -3.25 9.07
N PHE A 110 2.72 -2.62 10.11
CA PHE A 110 3.28 -2.63 11.47
C PHE A 110 2.19 -2.99 12.48
N GLU A 111 2.59 -3.46 13.65
CA GLU A 111 1.72 -3.46 14.81
C GLU A 111 1.34 -2.02 15.18
N GLU A 112 0.22 -1.83 15.85
CA GLU A 112 -0.32 -0.50 16.11
C GLU A 112 0.68 0.40 16.84
N GLU A 113 1.32 -0.10 17.91
CA GLU A 113 2.32 0.64 18.68
C GLU A 113 3.54 1.03 17.83
N ASP A 114 4.03 0.09 17.03
CA ASP A 114 5.17 0.34 16.13
C ASP A 114 4.82 1.35 15.04
N ALA A 115 3.60 1.32 14.51
CA ALA A 115 3.15 2.26 13.49
C ALA A 115 3.17 3.71 14.00
N TRP A 116 2.66 3.93 15.22
CA TRP A 116 2.72 5.24 15.87
C TRP A 116 4.17 5.67 16.16
N GLY A 117 5.01 4.75 16.65
CA GLY A 117 6.42 5.01 16.88
C GLY A 117 7.19 5.38 15.59
N VAL A 118 6.85 4.75 14.46
CA VAL A 118 7.40 5.11 13.13
C VAL A 118 6.97 6.52 12.72
N MET A 119 5.71 6.91 12.96
CA MET A 119 5.23 8.25 12.61
C MET A 119 5.86 9.33 13.47
N GLU A 120 6.08 9.07 14.76
CA GLU A 120 6.83 9.99 15.65
C GLU A 120 8.29 10.14 15.21
N LEU A 121 8.95 9.02 14.92
CA LEU A 121 10.33 9.02 14.40
C LEU A 121 10.39 9.83 13.09
N ALA A 122 9.44 9.66 12.22
CA ALA A 122 9.34 10.36 10.95
C ALA A 122 9.24 11.88 11.13
N LYS A 123 8.34 12.35 12.01
CA LYS A 123 8.21 13.77 12.35
C LYS A 123 9.51 14.35 12.92
N LYS A 124 10.21 13.56 13.75
CA LYS A 124 11.49 13.97 14.34
C LYS A 124 12.59 14.10 13.30
N MET A 125 12.65 13.18 12.34
CA MET A 125 13.73 13.09 11.35
C MET A 125 13.52 14.01 10.13
N ASN A 126 12.27 14.30 9.79
CA ASN A 126 11.92 15.23 8.71
C ASN A 126 10.65 16.03 9.09
N PRO A 127 10.81 17.18 9.76
CA PRO A 127 9.67 18.01 10.20
C PRO A 127 8.82 18.58 9.05
N ASP A 128 9.41 18.71 7.86
CA ASP A 128 8.71 19.28 6.69
C ASP A 128 7.83 18.24 5.97
N MET A 129 7.93 16.97 6.37
CA MET A 129 7.17 15.90 5.77
C MET A 129 5.71 15.92 6.26
N TYR A 130 4.78 15.65 5.34
CA TYR A 130 3.38 15.46 5.73
C TYR A 130 3.18 14.11 6.42
N VAL A 131 2.80 14.14 7.70
CA VAL A 131 2.41 12.94 8.45
C VAL A 131 0.95 13.06 8.84
N ASP A 132 0.11 12.17 8.32
CA ASP A 132 -1.31 12.12 8.66
C ASP A 132 -1.48 11.29 9.95
N ASP A 133 -1.50 11.97 11.09
CA ASP A 133 -1.60 11.38 12.42
C ASP A 133 -3.04 11.25 12.95
N ARG A 134 -4.04 11.49 12.08
CA ARG A 134 -5.45 11.33 12.45
C ARG A 134 -5.80 9.87 12.72
N THR A 135 -6.59 9.66 13.76
CA THR A 135 -7.14 8.35 14.10
C THR A 135 -8.15 7.85 13.05
N GLU A 136 -8.53 6.57 13.12
CA GLU A 136 -9.57 6.02 12.23
C GLU A 136 -10.91 6.72 12.44
N GLU A 137 -11.22 7.11 13.66
CA GLU A 137 -12.47 7.81 14.04
C GLU A 137 -12.52 9.21 13.44
N GLU A 138 -11.48 10.01 13.65
CA GLU A 138 -11.38 11.36 13.08
C GLU A 138 -11.50 11.36 11.55
N ARG A 139 -10.88 10.37 10.89
CA ARG A 139 -10.99 10.22 9.44
C ARG A 139 -12.38 9.83 8.97
N ARG A 140 -13.12 9.06 9.78
CA ARG A 140 -14.52 8.74 9.47
C ARG A 140 -15.40 9.95 9.62
N GLU A 141 -15.23 10.72 10.70
CA GLU A 141 -15.96 11.95 10.94
C GLU A 141 -15.75 12.97 9.82
N ASP A 142 -14.49 13.19 9.42
CA ASP A 142 -14.15 14.06 8.29
C ASP A 142 -14.79 13.60 6.98
N ALA A 143 -14.77 12.29 6.72
CA ALA A 143 -15.39 11.72 5.51
C ALA A 143 -16.92 11.87 5.53
N ASP A 144 -17.54 11.65 6.66
CA ASP A 144 -18.99 11.78 6.83
C ASP A 144 -19.42 13.25 6.71
N GLU A 145 -18.66 14.16 7.28
CA GLU A 145 -18.89 15.61 7.11
C GLU A 145 -18.76 16.05 5.66
N TYR A 146 -17.71 15.57 4.98
CA TYR A 146 -17.52 15.86 3.55
C TYR A 146 -18.67 15.33 2.69
N ASN A 147 -19.10 14.09 2.93
CA ASN A 147 -20.21 13.47 2.20
C ASN A 147 -21.53 14.25 2.45
N ARG A 148 -21.78 14.66 3.70
CA ARG A 148 -22.95 15.47 4.02
C ARG A 148 -22.95 16.80 3.26
N LYS A 149 -21.82 17.52 3.25
CA LYS A 149 -21.67 18.77 2.47
C LYS A 149 -21.89 18.55 0.97
N LEU A 150 -21.39 17.44 0.44
CA LEU A 150 -21.57 17.08 -0.97
C LEU A 150 -23.04 16.81 -1.30
N ASP A 151 -23.74 16.09 -0.44
CA ASP A 151 -25.16 15.78 -0.63
C ASP A 151 -26.04 17.03 -0.52
N GLU A 152 -25.75 17.92 0.44
CA GLU A 152 -26.39 19.22 0.52
C GLU A 152 -26.21 20.05 -0.76
N ALA A 153 -24.98 20.08 -1.30
CA ALA A 153 -24.71 20.80 -2.54
C ALA A 153 -25.48 20.21 -3.74
N ARG A 154 -25.55 18.87 -3.83
CA ARG A 154 -26.35 18.17 -4.86
C ARG A 154 -27.84 18.50 -4.74
N MET A 155 -28.37 18.50 -3.51
CA MET A 155 -29.78 18.84 -3.27
C MET A 155 -30.10 20.29 -3.65
N ARG A 156 -29.21 21.25 -3.33
CA ARG A 156 -29.34 22.65 -3.74
C ARG A 156 -29.37 22.78 -5.26
N GLN A 157 -28.47 22.12 -5.96
CA GLN A 157 -28.45 22.12 -7.42
C GLN A 157 -29.72 21.50 -8.01
N HIS A 158 -30.22 20.40 -7.44
CA HIS A 158 -31.43 19.77 -7.89
C HIS A 158 -32.65 20.66 -7.73
N ARG A 159 -32.81 21.32 -6.57
CA ARG A 159 -33.87 22.31 -6.32
C ARG A 159 -33.80 23.48 -7.31
N ALA A 160 -32.63 24.06 -7.52
CA ALA A 160 -32.45 25.14 -8.48
C ALA A 160 -32.83 24.73 -9.90
N LYS A 161 -32.48 23.51 -10.33
CA LYS A 161 -32.91 22.97 -11.63
C LYS A 161 -34.43 22.76 -11.73
N GLN A 162 -35.10 22.32 -10.66
CA GLN A 162 -36.53 22.16 -10.62
C GLN A 162 -37.24 23.52 -10.71
N GLU A 163 -36.82 24.50 -9.92
CA GLU A 163 -37.35 25.86 -9.99
C GLU A 163 -37.18 26.51 -11.37
N ALA A 164 -36.02 26.33 -11.98
CA ALA A 164 -35.77 26.81 -13.35
C ALA A 164 -36.70 26.17 -14.36
N LYS A 165 -36.95 24.85 -14.26
CA LYS A 165 -37.89 24.13 -15.11
C LYS A 165 -39.32 24.63 -14.89
N GLU A 166 -39.73 24.87 -13.68
CA GLU A 166 -41.07 25.35 -13.36
C GLU A 166 -41.29 26.79 -13.86
N LYS A 167 -40.30 27.67 -13.66
CA LYS A 167 -40.35 29.03 -14.25
C LYS A 167 -40.42 29.00 -15.77
N ALA A 168 -39.69 28.08 -16.42
CA ALA A 168 -39.76 27.91 -17.87
C ALA A 168 -41.13 27.38 -18.34
N ARG A 169 -41.76 26.50 -17.58
CA ARG A 169 -43.12 26.01 -17.86
C ARG A 169 -44.17 27.12 -17.73
N ARG A 170 -44.09 27.97 -16.73
CA ARG A 170 -45.00 29.11 -16.51
C ARG A 170 -44.91 30.16 -17.63
N LYS A 171 -43.74 30.32 -18.25
CA LYS A 171 -43.51 31.28 -19.35
C LYS A 171 -43.94 30.78 -20.72
N ARG A 172 -44.34 29.51 -20.91
CA ARG A 172 -44.82 29.00 -22.18
C ARG A 172 -46.26 29.51 -22.41
N PRO A 173 -46.53 30.29 -23.49
CA PRO A 173 -47.87 30.74 -23.78
C PRO A 173 -48.77 29.53 -24.05
N LYS A 174 -49.97 29.54 -23.44
CA LYS A 174 -51.03 28.56 -23.78
C LYS A 174 -51.31 28.69 -25.27
N LYS A 175 -50.93 27.70 -26.07
CA LYS A 175 -51.41 27.61 -27.45
C LYS A 175 -52.92 27.52 -27.41
N LYS A 176 -53.57 28.55 -27.95
CA LYS A 176 -55.02 28.52 -28.26
C LYS A 176 -55.24 27.61 -29.46
#